data_44b51498621f69d30c21c1badf58c2d7
#
_entry.id   44b51498621f69d30c21c1badf58c2d7
#
_cell.length_a   1.000
_cell.length_b   1.000
_cell.length_c   1.000
_cell.angle_alpha   90.00
_cell.angle_beta   90.00
_cell.angle_gamma   90.00
#
_symmetry.space_group_name_H-M   'P 1'
#
loop_
_entity.id
_entity.type
_entity.pdbx_description
1 polymer ?
#
loop_
_entity_poly.entity_id
_entity_poly.type
_entity_poly.pdbx_seq_one_letter_code
_entity_poly.pdbx_strand_id
1 'polypeptide(L)'
;MATIRLITLDSYTRVNDVPAAAAALRAGVPLNGYPILNHSPAVTRSLVEPLAELGVPVQVRHGSALPLEIFAALPACGLAATEGGPVSYCLPYSRVPLPLAVDNWARSCELLAGIEGAHLESFGGCMLGQLCPPSLLIAISVLEAMFFRQHGVRSVSLSYAQQTDRRQDVEAMEALHRIASAELADIDWHVVLYAYMGVFPRTRSGALDLLGDAAELAVHGGAARLIVKTPAEAFRIPTVEENVSSMEYAAAVADEVARGEPRTQRLVDTGVYAEARTLVDAVLELSPDIGRALRLAFARGVLDVPYCLHPDNAGLSRSVLDATGSLRWSRVGRMPLPRPAAVPGGSGSPSADLLSALSYVERKYDGPGPVYATPAVDV
;
A
#
# COMPACT_ATOMS: atom_id res chain seq x y z
N MET A 1 -2.47 -3.90 23.49
CA MET A 1 -2.35 -3.70 22.03
C MET A 1 -3.63 -4.22 21.37
N ALA A 2 -4.34 -3.38 20.61
CA ALA A 2 -5.46 -3.83 19.80
C ALA A 2 -4.92 -4.46 18.50
N THR A 3 -5.50 -5.57 18.05
CA THR A 3 -5.06 -6.29 16.84
C THR A 3 -6.20 -6.32 15.85
N ILE A 4 -5.88 -6.19 14.55
CA ILE A 4 -6.81 -6.40 13.44
C ILE A 4 -6.38 -7.68 12.72
N ARG A 5 -7.32 -8.48 12.25
CA ARG A 5 -7.03 -9.67 11.43
C ARG A 5 -7.28 -9.35 9.97
N LEU A 6 -6.34 -9.79 9.13
CA LEU A 6 -6.45 -9.67 7.68
C LEU A 6 -6.72 -11.05 7.06
N ILE A 7 -7.82 -11.15 6.31
CA ILE A 7 -8.10 -12.32 5.45
C ILE A 7 -7.58 -11.99 4.05
N THR A 8 -6.46 -12.58 3.68
CA THR A 8 -5.91 -12.42 2.33
C THR A 8 -6.55 -13.44 1.39
N LEU A 9 -7.15 -12.97 0.31
CA LEU A 9 -7.79 -13.83 -0.69
C LEU A 9 -6.76 -14.51 -1.60
N ASP A 10 -7.12 -15.66 -2.13
CA ASP A 10 -6.31 -16.42 -3.08
C ASP A 10 -6.13 -15.71 -4.43
N SER A 11 -5.12 -16.13 -5.19
CA SER A 11 -4.76 -15.49 -6.45
C SER A 11 -5.81 -15.64 -7.56
N TYR A 12 -6.58 -16.72 -7.58
CA TYR A 12 -7.63 -16.90 -8.57
C TYR A 12 -8.82 -15.96 -8.30
N THR A 13 -9.27 -15.87 -7.04
CA THR A 13 -10.31 -14.92 -6.64
C THR A 13 -9.92 -13.48 -6.97
N ARG A 14 -8.64 -13.11 -6.81
CA ARG A 14 -8.15 -11.76 -7.13
C ARG A 14 -8.31 -11.38 -8.60
N VAL A 15 -8.22 -12.34 -9.51
CA VAL A 15 -8.36 -12.13 -10.96
C VAL A 15 -9.74 -12.55 -11.49
N ASN A 16 -10.69 -12.81 -10.57
CA ASN A 16 -12.06 -13.26 -10.88
C ASN A 16 -12.12 -14.63 -11.60
N ASP A 17 -11.12 -15.48 -11.43
CA ASP A 17 -11.11 -16.86 -11.93
C ASP A 17 -11.65 -17.84 -10.87
N VAL A 18 -12.92 -17.62 -10.48
CA VAL A 18 -13.64 -18.47 -9.50
C VAL A 18 -13.68 -19.96 -9.90
N PRO A 19 -13.82 -20.30 -11.20
CA PRO A 19 -13.76 -21.70 -11.63
C PRO A 19 -12.41 -22.38 -11.37
N ALA A 20 -11.29 -21.66 -11.57
CA ALA A 20 -9.95 -22.20 -11.29
C ALA A 20 -9.73 -22.44 -9.78
N ALA A 21 -10.17 -21.52 -8.93
CA ALA A 21 -10.16 -21.72 -7.48
C ALA A 21 -10.96 -22.98 -7.07
N ALA A 22 -12.18 -23.14 -7.64
CA ALA A 22 -13.01 -24.31 -7.39
C ALA A 22 -12.35 -25.63 -7.87
N ALA A 23 -11.66 -25.59 -9.01
CA ALA A 23 -10.92 -26.76 -9.51
C ALA A 23 -9.75 -27.14 -8.59
N ALA A 24 -8.98 -26.15 -8.13
CA ALA A 24 -7.87 -26.37 -7.18
C ALA A 24 -8.38 -26.97 -5.86
N LEU A 25 -9.46 -26.43 -5.31
CA LEU A 25 -10.08 -26.98 -4.09
C LEU A 25 -10.52 -28.44 -4.26
N ARG A 26 -11.18 -28.79 -5.37
CA ARG A 26 -11.58 -30.18 -5.65
C ARG A 26 -10.39 -31.12 -5.82
N ALA A 27 -9.29 -30.61 -6.35
CA ALA A 27 -8.06 -31.38 -6.55
C ALA A 27 -7.19 -31.46 -5.27
N GLY A 28 -7.58 -30.80 -4.17
CA GLY A 28 -6.80 -30.75 -2.93
C GLY A 28 -5.50 -29.94 -3.06
N VAL A 29 -5.40 -29.05 -4.07
CA VAL A 29 -4.24 -28.19 -4.27
C VAL A 29 -4.31 -27.03 -3.29
N PRO A 30 -3.24 -26.79 -2.48
CA PRO A 30 -3.20 -25.65 -1.57
C PRO A 30 -3.30 -24.31 -2.33
N LEU A 31 -4.18 -23.43 -1.85
CA LEU A 31 -4.28 -22.05 -2.34
C LEU A 31 -3.38 -21.12 -1.50
N ASN A 32 -2.92 -20.04 -2.11
CA ASN A 32 -2.09 -19.03 -1.44
C ASN A 32 -2.89 -17.97 -0.67
N GLY A 33 -4.16 -18.23 -0.41
CA GLY A 33 -5.08 -17.35 0.29
C GLY A 33 -6.47 -17.97 0.39
N TYR A 34 -7.42 -17.24 0.99
CA TYR A 34 -8.77 -17.70 1.26
C TYR A 34 -9.70 -17.50 0.05
N PRO A 35 -10.33 -18.56 -0.48
CA PRO A 35 -11.20 -18.45 -1.65
C PRO A 35 -12.65 -18.09 -1.25
N ILE A 36 -12.88 -16.86 -0.83
CA ILE A 36 -14.15 -16.38 -0.26
C ILE A 36 -15.36 -16.64 -1.15
N LEU A 37 -15.20 -16.59 -2.48
CA LEU A 37 -16.27 -16.82 -3.45
C LEU A 37 -16.58 -18.30 -3.67
N ASN A 38 -15.73 -19.20 -3.21
CA ASN A 38 -15.89 -20.65 -3.38
C ASN A 38 -16.40 -21.35 -2.12
N HIS A 39 -16.38 -20.68 -0.97
CA HIS A 39 -16.99 -21.16 0.26
C HIS A 39 -18.40 -20.60 0.43
N SER A 40 -19.28 -21.34 1.10
CA SER A 40 -20.57 -20.78 1.48
C SER A 40 -20.37 -19.64 2.50
N PRO A 41 -21.21 -18.61 2.49
CA PRO A 41 -21.13 -17.52 3.48
C PRO A 41 -21.16 -18.02 4.93
N ALA A 42 -21.86 -19.13 5.21
CA ALA A 42 -21.92 -19.74 6.55
C ALA A 42 -20.56 -20.24 7.01
N VAL A 43 -19.76 -20.83 6.12
CA VAL A 43 -18.39 -21.29 6.43
C VAL A 43 -17.50 -20.09 6.76
N THR A 44 -17.54 -19.03 5.93
CA THR A 44 -16.75 -17.81 6.20
C THR A 44 -17.19 -17.16 7.50
N ARG A 45 -18.50 -17.07 7.75
CA ARG A 45 -19.04 -16.50 8.99
C ARG A 45 -18.55 -17.26 10.23
N SER A 46 -18.55 -18.58 10.22
CA SER A 46 -18.06 -19.39 11.35
C SER A 46 -16.59 -19.17 11.67
N LEU A 47 -15.79 -18.68 10.71
CA LEU A 47 -14.38 -18.32 10.95
C LEU A 47 -14.23 -16.93 11.57
N VAL A 48 -15.14 -15.99 11.28
CA VAL A 48 -15.02 -14.59 11.72
C VAL A 48 -15.82 -14.27 12.97
N GLU A 49 -16.91 -14.99 13.26
CA GLU A 49 -17.74 -14.79 14.46
C GLU A 49 -16.93 -14.86 15.78
N PRO A 50 -16.03 -15.84 16.00
CA PRO A 50 -15.24 -15.88 17.23
C PRO A 50 -14.32 -14.65 17.40
N LEU A 51 -13.86 -14.05 16.30
CA LEU A 51 -13.05 -12.83 16.34
C LEU A 51 -13.91 -11.61 16.69
N ALA A 52 -15.12 -11.54 16.14
CA ALA A 52 -16.08 -10.48 16.47
C ALA A 52 -16.51 -10.52 17.93
N GLU A 53 -16.75 -11.70 18.52
CA GLU A 53 -17.03 -11.89 19.94
C GLU A 53 -15.89 -11.40 20.84
N LEU A 54 -14.66 -11.52 20.38
CA LEU A 54 -13.46 -11.00 21.06
C LEU A 54 -13.21 -9.50 20.80
N GLY A 55 -14.09 -8.83 20.02
CA GLY A 55 -13.91 -7.42 19.63
C GLY A 55 -12.73 -7.21 18.68
N VAL A 56 -12.29 -8.24 17.95
CA VAL A 56 -11.18 -8.14 16.99
C VAL A 56 -11.72 -7.83 15.60
N PRO A 57 -11.47 -6.64 15.04
CA PRO A 57 -11.88 -6.30 13.68
C PRO A 57 -11.24 -7.22 12.64
N VAL A 58 -12.00 -7.55 11.60
CA VAL A 58 -11.53 -8.35 10.46
C VAL A 58 -11.65 -7.55 9.18
N GLN A 59 -10.57 -7.47 8.41
CA GLN A 59 -10.49 -6.80 7.12
C GLN A 59 -10.12 -7.79 6.02
N VAL A 60 -10.72 -7.66 4.84
CA VAL A 60 -10.40 -8.50 3.67
C VAL A 60 -9.39 -7.80 2.76
N ARG A 61 -8.32 -8.52 2.42
CA ARG A 61 -7.32 -8.11 1.44
C ARG A 61 -7.46 -8.93 0.16
N HIS A 62 -7.78 -8.28 -0.97
CA HIS A 62 -8.10 -9.01 -2.20
C HIS A 62 -7.19 -8.72 -3.39
N GLY A 63 -6.60 -7.53 -3.52
CA GLY A 63 -5.73 -7.17 -4.64
C GLY A 63 -6.38 -7.19 -6.03
N SER A 64 -7.72 -7.13 -6.10
CA SER A 64 -8.47 -7.22 -7.37
C SER A 64 -8.72 -5.84 -7.99
N ALA A 65 -8.50 -5.72 -9.30
CA ALA A 65 -8.88 -4.54 -10.07
C ALA A 65 -10.40 -4.44 -10.29
N LEU A 66 -11.14 -5.55 -10.18
CA LEU A 66 -12.59 -5.65 -10.40
C LEU A 66 -13.26 -6.34 -9.20
N PRO A 67 -13.35 -5.68 -8.02
CA PRO A 67 -13.74 -6.34 -6.77
C PRO A 67 -15.25 -6.48 -6.54
N LEU A 68 -16.12 -6.14 -7.48
CA LEU A 68 -17.57 -6.06 -7.26
C LEU A 68 -18.18 -7.33 -6.65
N GLU A 69 -17.79 -8.52 -7.14
CA GLU A 69 -18.31 -9.79 -6.62
C GLU A 69 -17.78 -10.08 -5.21
N ILE A 70 -16.54 -9.68 -4.91
CA ILE A 70 -15.93 -9.80 -3.58
C ILE A 70 -16.71 -8.93 -2.60
N PHE A 71 -16.96 -7.65 -2.95
CA PHE A 71 -17.70 -6.71 -2.10
C PHE A 71 -19.14 -7.18 -1.87
N ALA A 72 -19.79 -7.74 -2.90
CA ALA A 72 -21.14 -8.29 -2.78
C ALA A 72 -21.20 -9.49 -1.81
N ALA A 73 -20.11 -10.24 -1.65
CA ALA A 73 -20.06 -11.39 -0.74
C ALA A 73 -19.83 -10.99 0.73
N LEU A 74 -19.24 -9.82 1.01
CA LEU A 74 -18.85 -9.41 2.36
C LEU A 74 -20.00 -9.43 3.37
N PRO A 75 -21.17 -8.81 3.10
CA PRO A 75 -22.28 -8.75 4.07
C PRO A 75 -22.79 -10.13 4.47
N ALA A 76 -22.91 -11.03 3.51
CA ALA A 76 -23.35 -12.39 3.75
C ALA A 76 -22.36 -13.19 4.63
N CYS A 77 -21.10 -12.78 4.64
CA CYS A 77 -20.04 -13.35 5.47
C CYS A 77 -19.90 -12.68 6.84
N GLY A 78 -20.67 -11.64 7.15
CA GLY A 78 -20.52 -10.85 8.38
C GLY A 78 -19.30 -9.93 8.36
N LEU A 79 -18.86 -9.51 7.18
CA LEU A 79 -17.70 -8.65 6.95
C LEU A 79 -18.13 -7.29 6.40
N ALA A 80 -17.45 -6.22 6.84
CA ALA A 80 -17.74 -4.85 6.45
C ALA A 80 -16.48 -4.03 6.13
N ALA A 81 -15.28 -4.62 6.24
CA ALA A 81 -14.03 -3.91 6.03
C ALA A 81 -13.16 -4.57 4.95
N THR A 82 -12.63 -3.77 4.05
CA THR A 82 -11.72 -4.21 2.99
C THR A 82 -10.74 -3.13 2.58
N GLU A 83 -9.88 -3.39 1.61
CA GLU A 83 -8.84 -2.47 1.15
C GLU A 83 -8.71 -2.46 -0.38
N GLY A 84 -8.01 -1.46 -0.89
CA GLY A 84 -7.63 -1.35 -2.30
C GLY A 84 -7.91 0.02 -2.88
N GLY A 85 -8.18 0.08 -4.17
CA GLY A 85 -8.55 1.30 -4.87
C GLY A 85 -8.54 1.14 -6.38
N PRO A 86 -9.23 2.02 -7.12
CA PRO A 86 -9.37 1.91 -8.57
C PRO A 86 -8.05 2.06 -9.32
N VAL A 87 -7.08 2.74 -8.72
CA VAL A 87 -5.74 2.96 -9.26
C VAL A 87 -4.75 1.95 -8.69
N SER A 88 -4.69 1.87 -7.37
CA SER A 88 -3.67 1.12 -6.65
C SER A 88 -3.77 -0.40 -6.85
N TYR A 89 -4.97 -0.93 -7.06
CA TYR A 89 -5.18 -2.35 -7.36
C TYR A 89 -5.34 -2.64 -8.86
N CYS A 90 -5.42 -1.60 -9.71
CA CYS A 90 -5.47 -1.75 -11.16
C CYS A 90 -4.06 -1.70 -11.78
N LEU A 91 -3.36 -0.57 -11.65
CA LEU A 91 -2.16 -0.30 -12.45
C LEU A 91 -1.00 -1.26 -12.19
N PRO A 92 -0.63 -1.61 -10.92
CA PRO A 92 0.52 -2.48 -10.69
C PRO A 92 0.21 -3.96 -10.90
N TYR A 93 -1.05 -4.37 -10.75
CA TYR A 93 -1.41 -5.79 -10.56
C TYR A 93 -2.27 -6.38 -11.67
N SER A 94 -2.72 -5.57 -12.63
CA SER A 94 -3.63 -6.05 -13.68
C SER A 94 -3.29 -5.48 -15.06
N ARG A 95 -4.06 -5.93 -16.07
CA ARG A 95 -4.11 -5.34 -17.42
C ARG A 95 -5.53 -4.83 -17.73
N VAL A 96 -6.38 -4.77 -16.71
CA VAL A 96 -7.74 -4.24 -16.82
C VAL A 96 -7.66 -2.74 -17.17
N PRO A 97 -8.37 -2.28 -18.21
CA PRO A 97 -8.41 -0.85 -18.51
C PRO A 97 -8.86 -0.03 -17.30
N LEU A 98 -8.13 1.03 -16.99
CA LEU A 98 -8.41 1.89 -15.84
C LEU A 98 -9.87 2.42 -15.82
N PRO A 99 -10.49 2.80 -16.96
CA PRO A 99 -11.90 3.17 -16.96
C PRO A 99 -12.83 2.07 -16.43
N LEU A 100 -12.56 0.81 -16.80
CA LEU A 100 -13.36 -0.33 -16.33
C LEU A 100 -13.14 -0.59 -14.84
N ALA A 101 -11.90 -0.47 -14.35
CA ALA A 101 -11.60 -0.57 -12.92
C ALA A 101 -12.33 0.51 -12.13
N VAL A 102 -12.26 1.79 -12.56
CA VAL A 102 -12.95 2.91 -11.90
C VAL A 102 -14.46 2.67 -11.81
N ASP A 103 -15.11 2.23 -12.92
CA ASP A 103 -16.55 1.97 -12.93
C ASP A 103 -16.94 0.79 -11.99
N ASN A 104 -16.11 -0.25 -11.94
CA ASN A 104 -16.33 -1.40 -11.05
C ASN A 104 -16.16 -1.00 -9.58
N TRP A 105 -15.11 -0.21 -9.26
CA TRP A 105 -14.86 0.30 -7.93
C TRP A 105 -15.95 1.27 -7.44
N ALA A 106 -16.51 2.12 -8.32
CA ALA A 106 -17.63 2.99 -7.98
C ALA A 106 -18.81 2.18 -7.44
N ARG A 107 -19.24 1.16 -8.20
CA ARG A 107 -20.33 0.25 -7.81
C ARG A 107 -19.99 -0.54 -6.54
N SER A 108 -18.72 -0.95 -6.38
CA SER A 108 -18.25 -1.65 -5.17
C SER A 108 -18.35 -0.75 -3.93
N CYS A 109 -17.94 0.51 -4.04
CA CYS A 109 -18.08 1.49 -2.95
C CYS A 109 -19.55 1.75 -2.59
N GLU A 110 -20.43 1.87 -3.58
CA GLU A 110 -21.87 2.06 -3.36
C GLU A 110 -22.49 0.87 -2.62
N LEU A 111 -22.10 -0.36 -2.96
CA LEU A 111 -22.51 -1.55 -2.21
C LEU A 111 -21.99 -1.53 -0.78
N LEU A 112 -20.71 -1.22 -0.58
CA LEU A 112 -20.08 -1.18 0.74
C LEU A 112 -20.71 -0.10 1.62
N ALA A 113 -21.02 1.06 1.06
CA ALA A 113 -21.63 2.18 1.76
C ALA A 113 -23.01 1.84 2.37
N GLY A 114 -23.69 0.84 1.84
CA GLY A 114 -24.96 0.31 2.38
C GLY A 114 -24.80 -0.64 3.57
N ILE A 115 -23.56 -0.99 3.98
CA ILE A 115 -23.28 -1.93 5.05
C ILE A 115 -22.98 -1.15 6.34
N GLU A 116 -23.62 -1.53 7.45
CA GLU A 116 -23.34 -0.93 8.75
C GLU A 116 -21.88 -1.21 9.18
N GLY A 117 -21.17 -0.20 9.66
CA GLY A 117 -19.77 -0.30 10.05
C GLY A 117 -18.79 -0.47 8.87
N ALA A 118 -19.23 -0.16 7.65
CA ALA A 118 -18.39 -0.25 6.46
C ALA A 118 -17.12 0.58 6.60
N HIS A 119 -15.98 -0.06 6.25
CA HIS A 119 -14.66 0.59 6.25
C HIS A 119 -13.87 0.21 4.99
N LEU A 120 -13.25 1.21 4.36
CA LEU A 120 -12.43 1.00 3.16
C LEU A 120 -11.07 1.68 3.29
N GLU A 121 -10.01 0.89 3.16
CA GLU A 121 -8.63 1.35 3.17
C GLU A 121 -8.12 1.60 1.75
N SER A 122 -7.63 2.82 1.45
CA SER A 122 -6.89 3.07 0.21
C SER A 122 -5.52 2.38 0.26
N PHE A 123 -5.17 1.66 -0.80
CA PHE A 123 -3.84 1.08 -0.98
C PHE A 123 -2.89 1.99 -1.77
N GLY A 124 -3.33 3.21 -2.11
CA GLY A 124 -2.58 4.17 -2.93
C GLY A 124 -1.19 4.51 -2.41
N GLY A 125 -1.04 4.64 -1.10
CA GLY A 125 0.23 4.92 -0.44
C GLY A 125 1.22 3.75 -0.38
N CYS A 126 0.81 2.55 -0.81
CA CYS A 126 1.66 1.34 -0.83
C CYS A 126 2.07 0.91 -2.24
N MET A 127 1.51 1.52 -3.26
CA MET A 127 1.68 1.14 -4.66
C MET A 127 3.12 1.39 -5.14
N LEU A 128 3.89 0.31 -5.39
CA LEU A 128 5.30 0.37 -5.78
C LEU A 128 6.14 1.31 -4.87
N GLY A 129 5.88 1.28 -3.55
CA GLY A 129 6.42 2.22 -2.57
C GLY A 129 7.94 2.36 -2.60
N GLN A 130 8.67 1.28 -2.83
CA GLN A 130 10.13 1.30 -2.90
C GLN A 130 10.71 2.02 -4.14
N LEU A 131 9.87 2.44 -5.09
CA LEU A 131 10.27 3.09 -6.35
C LEU A 131 9.53 4.40 -6.62
N CYS A 132 8.45 4.69 -5.88
CA CYS A 132 7.65 5.89 -6.06
C CYS A 132 8.04 6.95 -5.05
N PRO A 133 8.37 8.18 -5.47
CA PRO A 133 8.49 9.31 -4.55
C PRO A 133 7.22 9.48 -3.72
N PRO A 134 7.33 9.80 -2.41
CA PRO A 134 6.20 9.85 -1.48
C PRO A 134 5.07 10.78 -1.93
N SER A 135 5.40 11.87 -2.61
CA SER A 135 4.41 12.83 -3.10
C SER A 135 3.34 12.22 -3.99
N LEU A 136 3.71 11.28 -4.88
CA LEU A 136 2.75 10.57 -5.73
C LEU A 136 1.90 9.58 -4.94
N LEU A 137 2.50 8.85 -4.01
CA LEU A 137 1.79 7.88 -3.17
C LEU A 137 0.75 8.57 -2.30
N ILE A 138 1.10 9.70 -1.69
CA ILE A 138 0.18 10.53 -0.91
C ILE A 138 -0.97 11.02 -1.80
N ALA A 139 -0.67 11.55 -2.98
CA ALA A 139 -1.69 12.06 -3.90
C ALA A 139 -2.68 10.96 -4.29
N ILE A 140 -2.20 9.76 -4.66
CA ILE A 140 -3.07 8.64 -5.04
C ILE A 140 -3.89 8.16 -3.83
N SER A 141 -3.28 8.03 -2.63
CA SER A 141 -3.98 7.60 -1.42
C SER A 141 -5.13 8.54 -1.07
N VAL A 142 -4.90 9.85 -1.12
CA VAL A 142 -5.93 10.87 -0.85
C VAL A 142 -7.02 10.85 -1.92
N LEU A 143 -6.65 10.82 -3.20
CA LEU A 143 -7.61 10.80 -4.31
C LEU A 143 -8.50 9.55 -4.30
N GLU A 144 -7.95 8.38 -3.94
CA GLU A 144 -8.77 7.17 -3.74
C GLU A 144 -9.72 7.31 -2.56
N ALA A 145 -9.29 7.86 -1.43
CA ALA A 145 -10.16 8.11 -0.29
C ALA A 145 -11.29 9.12 -0.63
N MET A 146 -10.98 10.17 -1.38
CA MET A 146 -11.99 11.10 -1.91
C MET A 146 -12.98 10.41 -2.86
N PHE A 147 -12.49 9.49 -3.70
CA PHE A 147 -13.33 8.66 -4.56
C PHE A 147 -14.28 7.79 -3.73
N PHE A 148 -13.78 7.12 -2.68
CA PHE A 148 -14.63 6.32 -1.79
C PHE A 148 -15.71 7.17 -1.11
N ARG A 149 -15.33 8.35 -0.59
CA ARG A 149 -16.27 9.32 -0.02
C ARG A 149 -17.34 9.74 -1.02
N GLN A 150 -16.97 10.03 -2.28
CA GLN A 150 -17.90 10.41 -3.33
C GLN A 150 -18.95 9.33 -3.61
N HIS A 151 -18.59 8.05 -3.44
CA HIS A 151 -19.47 6.91 -3.58
C HIS A 151 -20.10 6.42 -2.26
N GLY A 152 -20.15 7.29 -1.24
CA GLY A 152 -20.96 7.10 -0.03
C GLY A 152 -20.25 6.42 1.14
N VAL A 153 -18.98 6.00 1.01
CA VAL A 153 -18.22 5.42 2.13
C VAL A 153 -17.90 6.52 3.14
N ARG A 154 -18.17 6.26 4.43
CA ARG A 154 -18.03 7.24 5.52
C ARG A 154 -16.90 6.96 6.49
N SER A 155 -16.30 5.79 6.42
CA SER A 155 -15.11 5.44 7.22
C SER A 155 -14.03 4.93 6.28
N VAL A 156 -12.89 5.64 6.24
CA VAL A 156 -11.78 5.30 5.34
C VAL A 156 -10.45 5.28 6.09
N SER A 157 -9.49 4.55 5.58
CA SER A 157 -8.10 4.72 5.98
C SER A 157 -7.19 4.97 4.77
N LEU A 158 -6.15 5.76 5.01
CA LEU A 158 -5.15 6.08 4.01
C LEU A 158 -3.88 5.31 4.34
N SER A 159 -3.44 4.48 3.43
CA SER A 159 -2.18 3.75 3.61
C SER A 159 -0.97 4.60 3.23
N TYR A 160 0.13 4.31 3.87
CA TYR A 160 1.48 4.70 3.47
C TYR A 160 2.43 3.55 3.76
N ALA A 161 3.37 3.24 2.89
CA ALA A 161 4.38 2.23 3.14
C ALA A 161 5.71 2.88 3.52
N GLN A 162 6.34 2.38 4.59
CA GLN A 162 7.73 2.72 4.91
C GLN A 162 8.60 2.58 3.65
N GLN A 163 9.44 3.57 3.39
CA GLN A 163 10.31 3.60 2.23
C GLN A 163 11.80 3.45 2.62
N THR A 164 12.66 4.15 1.95
CA THR A 164 14.10 3.98 2.01
C THR A 164 14.82 4.94 2.97
N ASP A 165 14.20 6.09 3.27
CA ASP A 165 14.73 7.11 4.18
C ASP A 165 13.67 7.51 5.22
N ARG A 166 13.98 7.27 6.50
CA ARG A 166 13.08 7.53 7.62
C ARG A 166 12.67 9.01 7.76
N ARG A 167 13.55 9.96 7.45
CA ARG A 167 13.24 11.40 7.57
C ARG A 167 12.23 11.81 6.50
N GLN A 168 12.41 11.29 5.29
CA GLN A 168 11.46 11.49 4.20
C GLN A 168 10.11 10.83 4.52
N ASP A 169 10.10 9.66 5.17
CA ASP A 169 8.88 8.98 5.59
C ASP A 169 8.10 9.78 6.64
N VAL A 170 8.78 10.39 7.63
CA VAL A 170 8.12 11.25 8.64
C VAL A 170 7.50 12.49 7.97
N GLU A 171 8.24 13.15 7.05
CA GLU A 171 7.70 14.27 6.25
C GLU A 171 6.49 13.84 5.43
N ALA A 172 6.55 12.66 4.81
CA ALA A 172 5.46 12.10 4.02
C ALA A 172 4.20 11.84 4.84
N MET A 173 4.36 11.25 6.03
CA MET A 173 3.24 11.00 6.95
C MET A 173 2.58 12.30 7.39
N GLU A 174 3.36 13.35 7.71
CA GLU A 174 2.79 14.66 8.04
C GLU A 174 2.07 15.28 6.84
N ALA A 175 2.67 15.21 5.65
CA ALA A 175 2.04 15.70 4.43
C ALA A 175 0.70 14.99 4.16
N LEU A 176 0.66 13.66 4.35
CA LEU A 176 -0.56 12.87 4.21
C LEU A 176 -1.64 13.32 5.19
N HIS A 177 -1.30 13.49 6.48
CA HIS A 177 -2.24 13.98 7.49
C HIS A 177 -2.79 15.37 7.17
N ARG A 178 -1.92 16.29 6.73
CA ARG A 178 -2.32 17.66 6.38
C ARG A 178 -3.30 17.70 5.20
N ILE A 179 -3.01 16.93 4.14
CA ILE A 179 -3.89 16.90 2.95
C ILE A 179 -5.19 16.17 3.28
N ALA A 180 -5.12 15.03 3.98
CA ALA A 180 -6.31 14.28 4.37
C ALA A 180 -7.24 15.09 5.28
N SER A 181 -6.70 15.84 6.25
CA SER A 181 -7.48 16.73 7.13
C SER A 181 -8.25 17.81 6.36
N ALA A 182 -7.67 18.31 5.28
CA ALA A 182 -8.33 19.31 4.44
C ALA A 182 -9.40 18.70 3.52
N GLU A 183 -9.12 17.53 2.94
CA GLU A 183 -9.98 16.94 1.91
C GLU A 183 -11.07 16.00 2.46
N LEU A 184 -10.91 15.45 3.67
CA LEU A 184 -11.78 14.42 4.23
C LEU A 184 -12.42 14.81 5.57
N ALA A 185 -12.57 16.13 5.83
CA ALA A 185 -13.03 16.64 7.12
C ALA A 185 -14.47 16.22 7.50
N ASP A 186 -15.27 15.74 6.56
CA ASP A 186 -16.68 15.37 6.72
C ASP A 186 -16.92 13.86 6.92
N ILE A 187 -15.87 13.05 6.98
CA ILE A 187 -15.93 11.59 7.20
C ILE A 187 -14.92 11.14 8.24
N ASP A 188 -15.08 9.93 8.76
CA ASP A 188 -14.10 9.31 9.65
C ASP A 188 -12.89 8.80 8.84
N TRP A 189 -11.69 9.21 9.23
CA TRP A 189 -10.48 8.74 8.57
C TRP A 189 -9.30 8.58 9.54
N HIS A 190 -8.36 7.71 9.16
CA HIS A 190 -7.10 7.56 9.86
C HIS A 190 -6.00 7.07 8.90
N VAL A 191 -4.74 7.16 9.34
CA VAL A 191 -3.59 6.70 8.57
C VAL A 191 -3.13 5.33 9.05
N VAL A 192 -2.79 4.47 8.09
CA VAL A 192 -2.22 3.14 8.30
C VAL A 192 -0.83 3.08 7.70
N LEU A 193 0.16 2.75 8.52
CA LEU A 193 1.52 2.52 8.05
C LEU A 193 1.72 1.03 7.73
N TYR A 194 2.29 0.75 6.58
CA TYR A 194 2.79 -0.57 6.22
C TYR A 194 4.29 -0.62 6.46
N ALA A 195 4.78 -1.62 7.19
CA ALA A 195 6.20 -1.93 7.18
C ALA A 195 6.68 -2.16 5.75
N TYR A 196 7.96 -1.96 5.49
CA TYR A 196 8.55 -1.98 4.16
C TYR A 196 8.05 -3.13 3.27
N MET A 197 7.71 -2.82 2.03
CA MET A 197 7.05 -3.75 1.09
C MET A 197 7.93 -4.13 -0.11
N GLY A 198 9.20 -3.74 -0.12
CA GLY A 198 10.16 -4.09 -1.17
C GLY A 198 10.99 -5.33 -0.84
N VAL A 199 12.20 -5.40 -1.41
CA VAL A 199 13.14 -6.51 -1.14
C VAL A 199 13.60 -6.44 0.32
N PHE A 200 13.22 -7.46 1.09
CA PHE A 200 13.39 -7.50 2.54
C PHE A 200 14.81 -7.97 2.91
N PRO A 201 15.37 -7.51 4.07
CA PRO A 201 16.64 -8.00 4.57
C PRO A 201 16.63 -9.52 4.78
N ARG A 202 17.75 -10.18 4.50
CA ARG A 202 17.90 -11.63 4.63
C ARG A 202 18.36 -12.07 6.00
N THR A 203 19.04 -11.18 6.75
CA THR A 203 19.42 -11.47 8.13
C THR A 203 18.23 -11.22 9.05
N ARG A 204 18.11 -12.04 10.10
CA ARG A 204 17.08 -11.85 11.12
C ARG A 204 17.23 -10.50 11.83
N SER A 205 18.48 -10.08 12.13
CA SER A 205 18.75 -8.78 12.74
C SER A 205 18.31 -7.63 11.85
N GLY A 206 18.75 -7.61 10.58
CA GLY A 206 18.36 -6.56 9.64
C GLY A 206 16.84 -6.47 9.40
N ALA A 207 16.15 -7.61 9.37
CA ALA A 207 14.70 -7.64 9.28
C ALA A 207 14.01 -7.07 10.53
N LEU A 208 14.52 -7.35 11.73
CA LEU A 208 14.00 -6.80 12.98
C LEU A 208 14.33 -5.31 13.12
N ASP A 209 15.52 -4.87 12.73
CA ASP A 209 15.89 -3.44 12.73
C ASP A 209 14.97 -2.64 11.79
N LEU A 210 14.69 -3.16 10.58
CA LEU A 210 13.74 -2.56 9.64
C LEU A 210 12.32 -2.49 10.22
N LEU A 211 11.87 -3.53 10.92
CA LEU A 211 10.57 -3.55 11.58
C LEU A 211 10.53 -2.59 12.79
N GLY A 212 11.62 -2.48 13.54
CA GLY A 212 11.77 -1.50 14.62
C GLY A 212 11.64 -0.07 14.11
N ASP A 213 12.32 0.25 13.00
CA ASP A 213 12.22 1.55 12.35
C ASP A 213 10.77 1.83 11.86
N ALA A 214 10.03 0.80 11.39
CA ALA A 214 8.61 0.95 11.04
C ALA A 214 7.74 1.25 12.27
N ALA A 215 8.00 0.59 13.40
CA ALA A 215 7.26 0.84 14.63
C ALA A 215 7.51 2.26 15.18
N GLU A 216 8.76 2.72 15.15
CA GLU A 216 9.09 4.11 15.51
C GLU A 216 8.45 5.11 14.55
N LEU A 217 8.47 4.84 13.24
CA LEU A 217 7.83 5.69 12.22
C LEU A 217 6.31 5.75 12.45
N ALA A 218 5.66 4.65 12.82
CA ALA A 218 4.23 4.61 13.10
C ALA A 218 3.87 5.58 14.26
N VAL A 219 4.67 5.60 15.31
CA VAL A 219 4.46 6.51 16.46
C VAL A 219 4.72 7.97 16.07
N HIS A 220 5.87 8.25 15.46
CA HIS A 220 6.24 9.63 15.10
C HIS A 220 5.38 10.20 13.97
N GLY A 221 4.94 9.36 13.03
CA GLY A 221 4.07 9.74 11.93
C GLY A 221 2.57 9.77 12.29
N GLY A 222 2.19 9.42 13.53
CA GLY A 222 0.80 9.46 13.98
C GLY A 222 -0.09 8.41 13.30
N ALA A 223 0.46 7.26 12.89
CA ALA A 223 -0.32 6.17 12.32
C ALA A 223 -1.21 5.52 13.39
N ALA A 224 -2.49 5.32 13.06
CA ALA A 224 -3.42 4.61 13.94
C ALA A 224 -3.16 3.09 13.98
N ARG A 225 -2.56 2.55 12.91
CA ARG A 225 -2.25 1.12 12.76
C ARG A 225 -0.91 0.92 12.05
N LEU A 226 -0.23 -0.18 12.40
CA LEU A 226 0.96 -0.66 11.69
C LEU A 226 0.66 -2.06 11.14
N ILE A 227 0.84 -2.24 9.83
CA ILE A 227 0.85 -3.56 9.19
C ILE A 227 2.25 -4.14 9.32
N VAL A 228 2.37 -5.13 10.19
CA VAL A 228 3.64 -5.75 10.56
C VAL A 228 4.08 -6.77 9.51
N LYS A 229 5.38 -6.86 9.28
CA LYS A 229 6.06 -7.89 8.50
C LYS A 229 6.94 -8.74 9.42
N THR A 230 7.40 -9.88 8.93
CA THR A 230 8.24 -10.81 9.69
C THR A 230 9.59 -11.02 9.00
N PRO A 231 10.62 -11.51 9.70
CA PRO A 231 11.87 -11.92 9.07
C PRO A 231 11.73 -13.00 7.99
N ALA A 232 10.61 -13.74 7.99
CA ALA A 232 10.33 -14.75 6.95
C ALA A 232 10.00 -14.12 5.58
N GLU A 233 9.66 -12.84 5.52
CA GLU A 233 9.24 -12.13 4.30
C GLU A 233 10.22 -12.29 3.14
N ALA A 234 11.53 -12.37 3.45
CA ALA A 234 12.57 -12.56 2.43
C ALA A 234 12.55 -13.96 1.78
N PHE A 235 11.85 -14.95 2.37
CA PHE A 235 12.03 -16.36 1.98
C PHE A 235 10.74 -17.12 1.76
N ARG A 236 9.70 -16.87 2.57
CA ARG A 236 8.50 -17.69 2.61
C ARG A 236 7.35 -17.03 3.36
N ILE A 237 6.19 -17.67 3.32
CA ILE A 237 5.06 -17.31 4.16
C ILE A 237 5.42 -17.57 5.64
N PRO A 238 5.19 -16.61 6.56
CA PRO A 238 5.52 -16.76 7.98
C PRO A 238 4.60 -17.77 8.69
N THR A 239 5.11 -18.37 9.77
CA THR A 239 4.28 -19.14 10.68
C THR A 239 3.46 -18.23 11.61
N VAL A 240 2.53 -18.83 12.37
CA VAL A 240 1.75 -18.09 13.38
C VAL A 240 2.66 -17.50 14.45
N GLU A 241 3.63 -18.28 14.93
CA GLU A 241 4.58 -17.88 15.97
C GLU A 241 5.47 -16.72 15.50
N GLU A 242 5.91 -16.73 14.24
CA GLU A 242 6.69 -15.65 13.65
C GLU A 242 5.87 -14.36 13.55
N ASN A 243 4.60 -14.46 13.16
CA ASN A 243 3.68 -13.32 13.14
C ASN A 243 3.47 -12.74 14.55
N VAL A 244 3.17 -13.61 15.55
CA VAL A 244 2.97 -13.18 16.93
C VAL A 244 4.22 -12.49 17.48
N SER A 245 5.39 -13.12 17.34
CA SER A 245 6.65 -12.55 17.83
C SER A 245 6.99 -11.21 17.18
N SER A 246 6.71 -11.05 15.88
CA SER A 246 6.95 -9.79 15.19
C SER A 246 5.97 -8.69 15.62
N MET A 247 4.71 -9.04 15.89
CA MET A 247 3.73 -8.09 16.44
C MET A 247 4.10 -7.66 17.87
N GLU A 248 4.52 -8.59 18.71
CA GLU A 248 4.97 -8.29 20.08
C GLU A 248 6.23 -7.40 20.07
N TYR A 249 7.18 -7.69 19.20
CA TYR A 249 8.38 -6.88 19.03
C TYR A 249 8.03 -5.45 18.58
N ALA A 250 7.22 -5.30 17.52
CA ALA A 250 6.81 -3.99 17.03
C ALA A 250 6.02 -3.19 18.08
N ALA A 251 5.17 -3.86 18.87
CA ALA A 251 4.44 -3.24 19.96
C ALA A 251 5.38 -2.75 21.07
N ALA A 252 6.37 -3.56 21.46
CA ALA A 252 7.35 -3.19 22.48
C ALA A 252 8.16 -1.96 22.07
N VAL A 253 8.61 -1.90 20.81
CA VAL A 253 9.31 -0.72 20.25
C VAL A 253 8.39 0.50 20.25
N ALA A 254 7.16 0.38 19.78
CA ALA A 254 6.19 1.48 19.74
C ALA A 254 5.89 2.01 21.15
N ASP A 255 5.72 1.12 22.15
CA ASP A 255 5.48 1.49 23.56
C ASP A 255 6.70 2.20 24.19
N GLU A 256 7.91 1.80 23.81
CA GLU A 256 9.14 2.46 24.26
C GLU A 256 9.24 3.87 23.70
N VAL A 257 9.03 4.02 22.40
CA VAL A 257 9.06 5.33 21.71
C VAL A 257 7.99 6.27 22.26
N ALA A 258 6.76 5.76 22.48
CA ALA A 258 5.64 6.57 23.01
C ALA A 258 5.86 7.04 24.45
N ARG A 259 6.67 6.32 25.26
CA ARG A 259 7.06 6.72 26.63
C ARG A 259 8.23 7.67 26.67
N GLY A 260 9.01 7.72 25.57
CA GLY A 260 10.14 8.65 25.46
C GLY A 260 9.69 10.10 25.35
N GLU A 261 10.63 11.03 25.56
CA GLU A 261 10.31 12.44 25.30
C GLU A 261 9.99 12.67 23.83
N PRO A 262 8.99 13.53 23.51
CA PRO A 262 8.71 13.88 22.12
C PRO A 262 10.00 14.40 21.49
N ARG A 263 10.55 13.63 20.56
CA ARG A 263 11.66 14.14 19.74
C ARG A 263 11.10 15.31 18.92
N THR A 264 11.42 16.53 19.34
CA THR A 264 11.28 17.74 18.51
C THR A 264 12.29 17.67 17.36
N GLN A 265 12.14 16.63 16.53
CA GLN A 265 12.90 16.56 15.30
C GLN A 265 12.32 17.62 14.39
N ARG A 266 13.09 18.70 14.16
CA ARG A 266 12.69 19.73 13.21
C ARG A 266 12.49 19.04 11.86
N LEU A 267 11.24 18.99 11.39
CA LEU A 267 10.92 18.41 10.10
C LEU A 267 11.72 19.14 9.02
N VAL A 268 12.44 18.38 8.25
CA VAL A 268 13.17 18.90 7.09
C VAL A 268 12.14 18.93 5.97
N ASP A 269 11.72 20.12 5.58
CA ASP A 269 10.85 20.30 4.40
C ASP A 269 11.67 20.06 3.14
N THR A 270 11.45 18.92 2.49
CA THR A 270 12.07 18.57 1.22
C THR A 270 11.14 18.75 0.04
N GLY A 271 9.93 19.28 0.27
CA GLY A 271 8.94 19.59 -0.75
C GLY A 271 7.87 18.52 -0.97
N VAL A 272 7.85 17.46 -0.17
CA VAL A 272 6.88 16.35 -0.33
C VAL A 272 5.43 16.85 -0.26
N TYR A 273 5.11 17.72 0.72
CA TYR A 273 3.77 18.30 0.83
C TYR A 273 3.40 19.14 -0.40
N ALA A 274 4.30 20.03 -0.83
CA ALA A 274 4.05 20.91 -1.96
C ALA A 274 3.83 20.13 -3.27
N GLU A 275 4.63 19.11 -3.51
CA GLU A 275 4.49 18.22 -4.67
C GLU A 275 3.17 17.43 -4.60
N ALA A 276 2.86 16.80 -3.46
CA ALA A 276 1.64 16.02 -3.29
C ALA A 276 0.39 16.90 -3.45
N ARG A 277 0.39 18.10 -2.86
CA ARG A 277 -0.70 19.07 -2.99
C ARG A 277 -0.90 19.48 -4.46
N THR A 278 0.20 19.79 -5.15
CA THR A 278 0.17 20.14 -6.59
C THR A 278 -0.46 19.03 -7.44
N LEU A 279 -0.11 17.76 -7.16
CA LEU A 279 -0.69 16.63 -7.88
C LEU A 279 -2.19 16.47 -7.59
N VAL A 280 -2.59 16.57 -6.32
CA VAL A 280 -4.01 16.49 -5.93
C VAL A 280 -4.81 17.61 -6.60
N ASP A 281 -4.36 18.86 -6.49
CA ASP A 281 -5.04 20.02 -7.08
C ASP A 281 -5.20 19.89 -8.59
N ALA A 282 -4.13 19.50 -9.28
CA ALA A 282 -4.16 19.32 -10.73
C ALA A 282 -5.14 18.20 -11.18
N VAL A 283 -5.34 17.17 -10.37
CA VAL A 283 -6.34 16.14 -10.67
C VAL A 283 -7.74 16.67 -10.43
N LEU A 284 -7.97 17.38 -9.31
CA LEU A 284 -9.28 17.94 -8.97
C LEU A 284 -9.76 19.00 -9.98
N GLU A 285 -8.85 19.72 -10.61
CA GLU A 285 -9.17 20.67 -11.70
C GLU A 285 -9.70 19.98 -12.97
N LEU A 286 -9.44 18.68 -13.17
CA LEU A 286 -9.88 17.95 -14.36
C LEU A 286 -11.36 17.63 -14.39
N SER A 287 -11.98 17.39 -13.25
CA SER A 287 -13.40 17.08 -13.12
C SER A 287 -13.84 17.09 -11.64
N PRO A 288 -15.09 17.51 -11.34
CA PRO A 288 -15.68 17.32 -10.01
C PRO A 288 -15.99 15.85 -9.68
N ASP A 289 -16.12 14.98 -10.67
CA ASP A 289 -16.21 13.54 -10.53
C ASP A 289 -14.79 12.97 -10.41
N ILE A 290 -14.46 12.42 -9.24
CA ILE A 290 -13.12 11.93 -8.93
C ILE A 290 -12.73 10.74 -9.82
N GLY A 291 -13.67 9.85 -10.12
CA GLY A 291 -13.41 8.72 -11.03
C GLY A 291 -13.04 9.20 -12.44
N ARG A 292 -13.78 10.19 -12.96
CA ARG A 292 -13.46 10.84 -14.23
C ARG A 292 -12.14 11.61 -14.16
N ALA A 293 -11.87 12.31 -13.06
CA ALA A 293 -10.63 13.05 -12.85
C ALA A 293 -9.42 12.11 -12.90
N LEU A 294 -9.47 10.97 -12.21
CA LEU A 294 -8.42 9.94 -12.22
C LEU A 294 -8.16 9.40 -13.65
N ARG A 295 -9.23 9.04 -14.39
CA ARG A 295 -9.10 8.60 -15.80
C ARG A 295 -8.40 9.64 -16.67
N LEU A 296 -8.81 10.90 -16.56
CA LEU A 296 -8.23 12.01 -17.31
C LEU A 296 -6.78 12.29 -16.90
N ALA A 297 -6.48 12.18 -15.59
CA ALA A 297 -5.13 12.41 -15.08
C ALA A 297 -4.13 11.40 -15.66
N PHE A 298 -4.45 10.13 -15.68
CA PHE A 298 -3.59 9.11 -16.30
C PHE A 298 -3.54 9.24 -17.83
N ALA A 299 -4.67 9.45 -18.49
CA ALA A 299 -4.70 9.63 -19.95
C ALA A 299 -3.87 10.83 -20.43
N ARG A 300 -3.80 11.91 -19.64
CA ARG A 300 -3.03 13.12 -19.95
C ARG A 300 -1.60 13.10 -19.39
N GLY A 301 -1.29 12.14 -18.51
CA GLY A 301 0.00 12.03 -17.82
C GLY A 301 0.18 13.05 -16.68
N VAL A 302 -0.93 13.62 -16.15
CA VAL A 302 -0.93 14.45 -14.93
C VAL A 302 -0.58 13.60 -13.70
N LEU A 303 -0.97 12.31 -13.71
CA LEU A 303 -0.41 11.27 -12.86
C LEU A 303 0.33 10.26 -13.73
N ASP A 304 1.49 9.84 -13.30
CA ASP A 304 2.33 8.87 -14.00
C ASP A 304 3.18 8.08 -12.99
N VAL A 305 2.96 6.78 -12.90
CA VAL A 305 3.62 5.92 -11.92
C VAL A 305 4.94 5.42 -12.50
N PRO A 306 6.08 5.73 -11.89
CA PRO A 306 7.37 5.28 -12.39
C PRO A 306 7.47 3.75 -12.41
N TYR A 307 8.08 3.20 -13.45
CA TYR A 307 8.29 1.76 -13.66
C TYR A 307 7.01 0.92 -13.79
N CYS A 308 5.83 1.51 -13.77
CA CYS A 308 4.57 0.82 -14.01
C CYS A 308 4.35 0.58 -15.51
N LEU A 309 4.14 -0.69 -15.89
CA LEU A 309 4.00 -1.13 -17.30
C LEU A 309 2.54 -1.26 -17.74
N HIS A 310 1.59 -0.69 -17.00
CA HIS A 310 0.19 -0.71 -17.37
C HIS A 310 -0.06 0.12 -18.64
N PRO A 311 -0.90 -0.32 -19.60
CA PRO A 311 -1.17 0.43 -20.84
C PRO A 311 -1.71 1.84 -20.63
N ASP A 312 -2.50 2.06 -19.55
CA ASP A 312 -3.07 3.35 -19.23
C ASP A 312 -2.14 4.26 -18.42
N ASN A 313 -0.92 3.81 -18.09
CA ASN A 313 0.12 4.62 -17.47
C ASN A 313 1.06 5.16 -18.54
N ALA A 314 1.38 6.45 -18.52
CA ALA A 314 2.20 7.08 -19.55
C ALA A 314 3.65 6.57 -19.57
N GLY A 315 4.18 6.16 -18.40
CA GLY A 315 5.52 5.59 -18.25
C GLY A 315 6.66 6.56 -18.56
N LEU A 316 6.41 7.87 -18.45
CA LEU A 316 7.36 8.94 -18.76
C LEU A 316 8.15 9.41 -17.54
N SER A 317 7.61 9.18 -16.34
CA SER A 317 8.26 9.55 -15.08
C SER A 317 9.35 8.55 -14.70
N ARG A 318 10.32 9.02 -13.91
CA ARG A 318 11.39 8.19 -13.32
C ARG A 318 11.75 8.73 -11.96
N SER A 319 12.08 7.84 -11.06
CA SER A 319 12.61 8.14 -9.75
C SER A 319 14.06 7.67 -9.61
N VAL A 320 14.72 8.15 -8.60
CA VAL A 320 16.10 7.81 -8.24
C VAL A 320 16.27 7.95 -6.74
N LEU A 321 17.14 7.14 -6.15
CA LEU A 321 17.62 7.35 -4.78
C LEU A 321 18.76 8.37 -4.79
N ASP A 322 18.64 9.41 -3.97
CA ASP A 322 19.73 10.36 -3.77
C ASP A 322 20.79 9.80 -2.81
N ALA A 323 21.86 10.56 -2.55
CA ALA A 323 22.95 10.14 -1.69
C ALA A 323 22.53 9.88 -0.22
N THR A 324 21.38 10.38 0.21
CA THR A 324 20.81 10.14 1.55
C THR A 324 19.92 8.91 1.61
N GLY A 325 19.59 8.32 0.45
CA GLY A 325 18.65 7.23 0.32
C GLY A 325 17.21 7.69 0.14
N SER A 326 16.95 8.99 0.01
CA SER A 326 15.61 9.52 -0.25
C SER A 326 15.21 9.31 -1.71
N LEU A 327 13.94 8.98 -1.93
CA LEU A 327 13.37 8.89 -3.29
C LEU A 327 13.08 10.28 -3.85
N ARG A 328 13.65 10.54 -5.03
CA ARG A 328 13.50 11.82 -5.75
C ARG A 328 13.04 11.57 -7.17
N TRP A 329 12.36 12.56 -7.76
CA TRP A 329 12.11 12.56 -9.19
C TRP A 329 13.41 12.80 -9.96
N SER A 330 13.70 11.96 -10.94
CA SER A 330 14.72 12.24 -11.97
C SER A 330 14.07 12.70 -13.29
N ARG A 331 12.82 12.28 -13.51
CA ARG A 331 11.95 12.78 -14.60
C ARG A 331 10.51 12.81 -14.12
N VAL A 332 9.81 13.89 -14.37
CA VAL A 332 8.40 14.08 -14.00
C VAL A 332 7.42 13.84 -15.16
N GLY A 333 7.91 13.55 -16.36
CA GLY A 333 7.05 13.34 -17.52
C GLY A 333 6.19 14.56 -17.83
N ARG A 334 4.86 14.39 -17.77
CA ARG A 334 3.86 15.45 -17.95
C ARG A 334 3.20 15.89 -16.65
N MET A 335 3.63 15.34 -15.53
CA MET A 335 3.13 15.76 -14.21
C MET A 335 3.42 17.24 -13.99
N PRO A 336 2.53 17.99 -13.31
CA PRO A 336 2.66 19.42 -13.07
C PRO A 336 3.66 19.76 -11.95
N LEU A 337 4.75 19.03 -11.91
CA LEU A 337 5.83 19.20 -10.92
C LEU A 337 6.99 19.99 -11.52
N PRO A 338 7.78 20.70 -10.70
CA PRO A 338 8.99 21.35 -11.15
C PRO A 338 9.94 20.34 -11.82
N ARG A 339 10.64 20.77 -12.84
CA ARG A 339 11.67 19.91 -13.45
C ARG A 339 12.74 19.63 -12.41
N PRO A 340 13.04 18.34 -12.14
CA PRO A 340 14.05 18.00 -11.15
C PRO A 340 15.42 18.52 -11.57
N ALA A 341 16.20 18.98 -10.59
CA ALA A 341 17.63 19.24 -10.79
C ALA A 341 18.34 17.93 -11.14
N ALA A 342 19.40 18.01 -11.93
CA ALA A 342 20.22 16.83 -12.22
C ALA A 342 20.74 16.22 -10.89
N VAL A 343 20.38 14.99 -10.61
CA VAL A 343 20.91 14.27 -9.44
C VAL A 343 22.26 13.67 -9.85
N PRO A 344 23.36 14.09 -9.22
CA PRO A 344 24.66 13.46 -9.47
C PRO A 344 24.63 12.00 -9.04
N GLY A 345 24.99 11.05 -9.90
CA GLY A 345 25.18 9.66 -9.50
C GLY A 345 24.60 8.56 -10.39
N GLY A 346 23.80 8.87 -11.40
CA GLY A 346 23.36 7.87 -12.38
C GLY A 346 24.48 7.55 -13.37
N SER A 347 25.36 6.63 -13.04
CA SER A 347 26.49 6.23 -13.91
C SER A 347 26.32 4.84 -14.51
N GLY A 348 25.18 4.20 -14.30
CA GLY A 348 24.88 2.85 -14.77
C GLY A 348 23.87 2.80 -15.91
N SER A 349 23.66 1.62 -16.44
CA SER A 349 22.50 1.41 -17.31
C SER A 349 21.20 1.57 -16.47
N PRO A 350 20.07 1.99 -17.08
CA PRO A 350 18.80 2.12 -16.37
C PRO A 350 18.37 0.87 -15.60
N SER A 351 18.77 -0.32 -16.07
CA SER A 351 18.51 -1.59 -15.40
C SER A 351 19.37 -1.77 -14.13
N ALA A 352 20.63 -1.37 -14.17
CA ALA A 352 21.52 -1.44 -13.00
C ALA A 352 21.06 -0.48 -11.91
N ASP A 353 20.64 0.72 -12.28
CA ASP A 353 20.09 1.71 -11.34
C ASP A 353 18.82 1.21 -10.68
N LEU A 354 17.91 0.57 -11.45
CA LEU A 354 16.68 -0.04 -10.92
C LEU A 354 16.99 -1.18 -9.94
N LEU A 355 17.88 -2.10 -10.30
CA LEU A 355 18.29 -3.21 -9.42
C LEU A 355 18.94 -2.71 -8.14
N SER A 356 19.77 -1.66 -8.26
CA SER A 356 20.39 -1.02 -7.11
C SER A 356 19.37 -0.37 -6.17
N ALA A 357 18.33 0.28 -6.73
CA ALA A 357 17.24 0.87 -5.96
C ALA A 357 16.41 -0.21 -5.26
N LEU A 358 16.05 -1.29 -5.95
CA LEU A 358 15.26 -2.39 -5.38
C LEU A 358 15.95 -3.08 -4.20
N SER A 359 17.27 -3.28 -4.28
CA SER A 359 18.05 -3.94 -3.22
C SER A 359 18.66 -2.97 -2.19
N TYR A 360 18.31 -1.68 -2.25
CA TYR A 360 18.89 -0.67 -1.37
C TYR A 360 18.63 -0.96 0.12
N VAL A 361 17.39 -1.25 0.48
CA VAL A 361 16.98 -1.52 1.87
C VAL A 361 17.58 -2.83 2.37
N GLU A 362 17.57 -3.89 1.58
CA GLU A 362 18.25 -5.15 1.90
C GLU A 362 19.72 -4.86 2.31
N ARG A 363 20.49 -4.17 1.45
CA ARG A 363 21.88 -3.85 1.73
C ARG A 363 22.07 -2.90 2.92
N LYS A 364 21.17 -1.96 3.12
CA LYS A 364 21.24 -0.99 4.24
C LYS A 364 21.15 -1.68 5.60
N TYR A 365 20.32 -2.71 5.72
CA TYR A 365 20.06 -3.39 7.00
C TYR A 365 20.87 -4.68 7.18
N ASP A 366 21.24 -5.37 6.11
CA ASP A 366 22.09 -6.56 6.19
C ASP A 366 23.60 -6.20 6.28
N GLY A 367 23.97 -4.95 6.02
CA GLY A 367 25.36 -4.52 5.89
C GLY A 367 26.00 -5.01 4.58
N PRO A 368 27.29 -4.75 4.35
CA PRO A 368 28.02 -5.28 3.21
C PRO A 368 28.22 -6.79 3.40
N GLY A 369 27.19 -7.56 3.09
CA GLY A 369 27.26 -9.02 3.09
C GLY A 369 28.16 -9.55 1.97
N PRO A 370 28.61 -10.81 2.04
CA PRO A 370 29.34 -11.42 0.95
C PRO A 370 28.53 -11.34 -0.33
N VAL A 371 29.17 -10.94 -1.42
CA VAL A 371 28.61 -10.98 -2.77
C VAL A 371 28.21 -12.44 -3.02
N TYR A 372 26.91 -12.75 -2.96
CA TYR A 372 26.43 -14.10 -3.23
C TYR A 372 26.71 -14.43 -4.70
N ALA A 373 27.62 -15.38 -4.91
CA ALA A 373 27.68 -16.09 -6.18
C ALA A 373 26.31 -16.76 -6.41
N THR A 374 25.69 -16.47 -7.53
CA THR A 374 24.46 -17.10 -7.99
C THR A 374 24.65 -18.62 -7.89
N PRO A 375 23.79 -19.39 -7.20
CA PRO A 375 23.89 -20.84 -7.27
C PRO A 375 23.72 -21.24 -8.73
N ALA A 376 24.66 -22.02 -9.23
CA ALA A 376 24.56 -22.64 -10.55
C ALA A 376 23.24 -23.43 -10.57
N VAL A 377 22.36 -23.08 -11.49
CA VAL A 377 21.18 -23.88 -11.80
C VAL A 377 21.71 -25.07 -12.56
N ASP A 378 21.86 -26.20 -11.88
CA ASP A 378 22.05 -27.48 -12.57
C ASP A 378 20.79 -27.75 -13.41
N VAL A 379 21.03 -27.87 -14.74
CA VAL A 379 20.05 -28.14 -15.80
C VAL A 379 19.64 -29.61 -15.75
#